data_b0873d8adc47cc532d3b74e0cc8eece3
#
_entry.id   b0873d8adc47cc532d3b74e0cc8eece3
#
_cell.length_a   1.000
_cell.length_b   1.000
_cell.length_c   1.000
_cell.angle_alpha   90.00
_cell.angle_beta   90.00
_cell.angle_gamma   90.00
#
_symmetry.space_group_name_H-M   'P 1'
#
loop_
_entity.id
_entity.type
_entity.pdbx_description
1 polymer ?
#
loop_
_entity_poly.entity_id
_entity_poly.type
_entity_poly.pdbx_seq_one_letter_code
_entity_poly.pdbx_strand_id
1 'polypeptide(L)'
;VFSRVHVDDIASGVVAALARHAPAGAYNLSDDCPCSGNEVTEHACRLLGLPLPPLESLAEANLSGMARGFYMENRRVANGKAKRVLGWSPKYPTYVEGLFGLLR
;
A
#
# COMPACT_ATOMS: atom_id res chain seq x y z
N VAL A 1 7.39 8.34 -1.02
CA VAL A 1 7.01 7.01 -1.54
C VAL A 1 6.71 6.11 -0.36
N PHE A 2 5.62 5.39 -0.45
CA PHE A 2 5.19 4.46 0.60
C PHE A 2 4.84 3.12 -0.03
N SER A 3 5.04 2.05 0.75
CA SER A 3 4.50 0.74 0.42
C SER A 3 3.12 0.61 1.05
N ARG A 4 2.22 -0.07 0.36
CA ARG A 4 0.85 -0.30 0.82
C ARG A 4 0.41 -1.71 0.46
N VAL A 5 -0.78 -2.08 0.91
CA VAL A 5 -1.35 -3.40 0.62
C VAL A 5 -2.87 -3.32 0.69
N HIS A 6 -3.54 -4.05 -0.17
CA HIS A 6 -5.00 -4.16 -0.11
C HIS A 6 -5.40 -5.00 1.11
N VAL A 7 -6.50 -4.64 1.76
CA VAL A 7 -6.94 -5.32 2.99
C VAL A 7 -7.18 -6.82 2.78
N ASP A 8 -7.71 -7.21 1.63
CA ASP A 8 -7.93 -8.61 1.30
C ASP A 8 -6.60 -9.38 1.20
N ASP A 9 -5.54 -8.72 0.78
CA ASP A 9 -4.21 -9.32 0.69
C ASP A 9 -3.55 -9.46 2.05
N ILE A 10 -3.87 -8.60 3.01
CA ILE A 10 -3.47 -8.80 4.41
C ILE A 10 -4.13 -10.06 4.94
N ALA A 11 -5.43 -10.20 4.73
CA ALA A 11 -6.17 -11.37 5.19
C ALA A 11 -5.62 -12.66 4.60
N SER A 12 -5.35 -12.68 3.29
CA SER A 12 -4.77 -13.86 2.64
C SER A 12 -3.37 -14.20 3.16
N GLY A 13 -2.59 -13.19 3.51
CA GLY A 13 -1.26 -13.38 4.12
C GLY A 13 -1.34 -14.06 5.48
N VAL A 14 -2.29 -13.64 6.32
CA VAL A 14 -2.53 -14.26 7.63
C VAL A 14 -2.95 -15.71 7.47
N VAL A 15 -3.87 -15.98 6.57
CA VAL A 15 -4.33 -17.35 6.29
C VAL A 15 -3.15 -18.22 5.80
N ALA A 16 -2.33 -17.70 4.91
CA ALA A 16 -1.16 -18.42 4.40
C ALA A 16 -0.17 -18.75 5.52
N ALA A 17 0.06 -17.83 6.44
CA ALA A 17 0.95 -18.06 7.58
C ALA A 17 0.44 -19.18 8.49
N LEU A 18 -0.87 -19.19 8.78
CA LEU A 18 -1.49 -20.22 9.60
C LEU A 18 -1.51 -21.58 8.90
N ALA A 19 -1.85 -21.62 7.61
CA ALA A 19 -1.96 -22.86 6.85
C ALA A 19 -0.61 -23.56 6.66
N ARG A 20 0.48 -22.80 6.60
CA ARG A 20 1.82 -23.33 6.35
C ARG A 20 2.64 -23.55 7.62
N HIS A 21 2.08 -23.28 8.80
CA HIS A 21 2.83 -23.33 10.05
C HIS A 21 4.15 -22.56 9.91
N ALA A 22 4.05 -21.31 9.49
CA ALA A 22 5.20 -20.49 9.11
C ALA A 22 6.24 -20.41 10.25
N PRO A 23 7.55 -20.41 9.92
CA PRO A 23 8.58 -20.16 10.94
C PRO A 23 8.34 -18.84 11.65
N ALA A 24 8.69 -18.78 12.94
CA ALA A 24 8.59 -17.57 13.73
C ALA A 24 9.41 -16.43 13.10
N GLY A 25 8.89 -15.23 13.14
CA GLY A 25 9.56 -14.05 12.61
C GLY A 25 8.58 -13.07 12.00
N ALA A 26 9.12 -11.99 11.46
CA ALA A 26 8.32 -10.96 10.80
C ALA A 26 8.21 -11.24 9.31
N TYR A 27 7.02 -11.01 8.77
CA TYR A 27 6.73 -11.13 7.34
C TYR A 27 6.07 -9.84 6.88
N ASN A 28 6.71 -9.13 5.97
CA ASN A 28 6.16 -7.89 5.43
C ASN A 28 5.15 -8.21 4.33
N LEU A 29 3.92 -7.76 4.53
CA LEU A 29 2.85 -7.90 3.55
C LEU A 29 2.64 -6.54 2.88
N SER A 30 3.24 -6.35 1.73
CA SER A 30 3.07 -5.14 0.93
C SER A 30 2.79 -5.54 -0.52
N ASP A 31 2.19 -4.62 -1.28
CA ASP A 31 1.99 -4.87 -2.71
C ASP A 31 3.30 -4.70 -3.49
N ASP A 32 3.23 -4.88 -4.80
CA ASP A 32 4.41 -4.85 -5.66
C ASP A 32 4.73 -3.46 -6.20
N CYS A 33 4.01 -2.43 -5.76
CA CYS A 33 4.15 -1.08 -6.32
C CYS A 33 4.25 0.00 -5.25
N PRO A 34 5.43 0.18 -4.63
CA PRO A 34 5.65 1.36 -3.79
C PRO A 34 5.49 2.63 -4.65
N CYS A 35 4.70 3.58 -4.17
CA CYS A 35 4.45 4.82 -4.92
C CYS A 35 4.06 5.96 -3.99
N SER A 36 4.03 7.18 -4.53
CA SER A 36 3.65 8.35 -3.74
C SER A 36 2.14 8.41 -3.51
N GLY A 37 1.74 9.10 -2.44
CA GLY A 37 0.31 9.37 -2.19
C GLY A 37 -0.33 10.18 -3.31
N ASN A 38 0.44 11.07 -3.95
CA ASN A 38 -0.06 11.88 -5.07
C ASN A 38 -0.42 11.02 -6.28
N GLU A 39 0.38 10.02 -6.60
CA GLU A 39 0.09 9.09 -7.70
C GLU A 39 -1.20 8.32 -7.45
N VAL A 40 -1.40 7.85 -6.22
CA VAL A 40 -2.62 7.12 -5.84
C VAL A 40 -3.85 8.03 -5.92
N THR A 41 -3.73 9.25 -5.37
CA THR A 41 -4.81 10.24 -5.40
C THR A 41 -5.19 10.60 -6.84
N GLU A 42 -4.20 10.83 -7.69
CA GLU A 42 -4.43 11.15 -9.09
C GLU A 42 -5.19 10.03 -9.80
N HIS A 43 -4.77 8.79 -9.58
CA HIS A 43 -5.45 7.64 -10.18
C HIS A 43 -6.88 7.49 -9.65
N ALA A 44 -7.09 7.66 -8.35
CA ALA A 44 -8.42 7.59 -7.75
C ALA A 44 -9.36 8.66 -8.33
N CYS A 45 -8.87 9.88 -8.50
CA CYS A 45 -9.65 10.96 -9.09
C CYS A 45 -10.06 10.64 -10.54
N ARG A 46 -9.16 10.05 -11.32
CA ARG A 46 -9.47 9.63 -12.69
C ARG A 46 -10.55 8.56 -12.71
N LEU A 47 -10.47 7.57 -11.83
CA LEU A 47 -11.47 6.51 -11.73
C LEU A 47 -12.86 7.04 -11.38
N LEU A 48 -12.92 8.04 -10.52
CA LEU A 48 -14.18 8.62 -10.05
C LEU A 48 -14.66 9.79 -10.92
N GLY A 49 -13.86 10.22 -11.88
CA GLY A 49 -14.19 11.38 -12.72
C GLY A 49 -14.18 12.69 -11.96
N LEU A 50 -13.40 12.80 -10.91
CA LEU A 50 -13.29 13.98 -10.06
C LEU A 50 -12.08 14.83 -10.46
N PRO A 51 -12.14 16.17 -10.24
CA PRO A 51 -10.97 17.01 -10.47
C PRO A 51 -9.86 16.69 -9.48
N LEU A 52 -8.62 16.86 -9.92
CA LEU A 52 -7.45 16.68 -9.06
C LEU A 52 -7.40 17.78 -8.01
N PRO A 53 -7.14 17.44 -6.72
CA PRO A 53 -6.89 18.47 -5.72
C PRO A 53 -5.56 19.18 -6.01
N PRO A 54 -5.41 20.43 -5.57
CA PRO A 54 -4.14 21.16 -5.77
C PRO A 54 -3.01 20.49 -5.00
N LEU A 55 -1.82 20.45 -5.60
CA LEU A 55 -0.62 19.97 -4.93
C LEU A 55 -0.10 21.04 -3.98
N GLU A 56 0.25 20.63 -2.77
CA GLU A 56 0.85 21.50 -1.75
C GLU A 56 2.19 20.94 -1.33
N SER A 57 3.16 21.83 -1.09
CA SER A 57 4.41 21.43 -0.46
C SER A 57 4.17 21.14 1.02
N LEU A 58 5.10 20.43 1.66
CA LEU A 58 5.00 20.18 3.11
C LEU A 58 5.01 21.49 3.91
N ALA A 59 5.64 22.53 3.39
CA ALA A 59 5.65 23.83 4.04
C ALA A 59 4.33 24.58 3.91
N GLU A 60 3.62 24.38 2.80
CA GLU A 60 2.32 25.01 2.54
C GLU A 60 1.17 24.27 3.21
N ALA A 61 1.27 22.95 3.31
CA ALA A 61 0.23 22.11 3.93
C ALA A 61 0.22 22.34 5.44
N ASN A 62 -0.96 22.63 5.99
CA ASN A 62 -1.12 22.85 7.43
C ASN A 62 -1.24 21.51 8.18
N LEU A 63 -0.17 20.74 8.17
CA LEU A 63 -0.14 19.41 8.77
C LEU A 63 0.30 19.45 10.23
N SER A 64 -0.20 18.50 11.03
CA SER A 64 0.33 18.25 12.37
C SER A 64 1.79 17.78 12.27
N GLY A 65 2.56 17.90 13.38
CA GLY A 65 3.94 17.40 13.40
C GLY A 65 4.05 15.93 13.07
N MET A 66 3.11 15.11 13.54
CA MET A 66 3.07 13.68 13.24
C MET A 66 2.82 13.42 11.75
N ALA A 67 1.83 14.09 11.16
CA ALA A 67 1.50 13.93 9.75
C ALA A 67 2.65 14.42 8.86
N ARG A 68 3.30 15.53 9.22
CA ARG A 68 4.45 16.05 8.49
C ARG A 68 5.61 15.07 8.53
N GLY A 69 5.90 14.47 9.68
CA GLY A 69 6.93 13.44 9.82
C GLY A 69 6.64 12.22 8.94
N PHE A 70 5.39 11.79 8.88
CA PHE A 70 4.96 10.68 8.03
C PHE A 70 5.23 10.98 6.55
N TYR A 71 4.86 12.15 6.06
CA TYR A 71 5.06 12.52 4.66
C TYR A 71 6.52 12.81 4.29
N MET A 72 7.37 13.09 5.26
CA MET A 72 8.80 13.27 5.03
C MET A 72 9.53 11.93 4.88
N GLU A 73 8.93 10.82 5.28
CA GLU A 73 9.52 9.50 5.15
C GLU A 73 9.36 8.94 3.75
N ASN A 74 10.33 8.13 3.35
CA ASN A 74 10.31 7.42 2.07
C ASN A 74 10.51 5.94 2.39
N ARG A 75 9.43 5.16 2.32
CA ARG A 75 9.44 3.75 2.73
C ARG A 75 9.08 2.83 1.58
N ARG A 76 10.04 2.03 1.19
CA ARG A 76 9.86 0.95 0.22
C ARG A 76 10.09 -0.36 0.95
N VAL A 77 9.08 -1.22 0.99
CA VAL A 77 9.11 -2.46 1.74
C VAL A 77 9.13 -3.64 0.76
N ALA A 78 10.09 -4.52 0.94
CA ALA A 78 10.19 -5.74 0.13
C ALA A 78 9.28 -6.82 0.70
N ASN A 79 8.54 -7.50 -0.18
CA ASN A 79 7.60 -8.56 0.19
C ASN A 79 8.09 -9.97 -0.20
N GLY A 80 9.35 -10.08 -0.63
CA GLY A 80 9.89 -11.34 -1.15
C GLY A 80 9.87 -12.49 -0.15
N LYS A 81 10.12 -12.20 1.14
CA LYS A 81 10.09 -13.23 2.19
C LYS A 81 8.69 -13.85 2.31
N ALA A 82 7.65 -13.02 2.31
CA ALA A 82 6.27 -13.52 2.38
C ALA A 82 5.95 -14.39 1.16
N LYS A 83 6.37 -13.99 -0.02
CA LYS A 83 6.17 -14.77 -1.24
C LYS A 83 6.87 -16.12 -1.18
N ARG A 84 8.14 -16.14 -0.74
CA ARG A 84 8.95 -17.37 -0.72
C ARG A 84 8.53 -18.32 0.39
N VAL A 85 8.35 -17.80 1.60
CA VAL A 85 8.12 -18.64 2.78
C VAL A 85 6.65 -19.00 2.95
N LEU A 86 5.74 -18.05 2.75
CA LEU A 86 4.30 -18.27 2.92
C LEU A 86 3.61 -18.75 1.65
N GLY A 87 4.28 -18.66 0.50
CA GLY A 87 3.61 -18.88 -0.78
C GLY A 87 2.54 -17.84 -1.07
N TRP A 88 2.65 -16.68 -0.44
CA TRP A 88 1.70 -15.59 -0.58
C TRP A 88 1.94 -14.80 -1.86
N SER A 89 0.86 -14.36 -2.47
CA SER A 89 0.93 -13.48 -3.63
C SER A 89 -0.24 -12.51 -3.57
N PRO A 90 0.00 -11.19 -3.71
CA PRO A 90 -1.10 -10.24 -3.65
C PRO A 90 -2.03 -10.40 -4.85
N LYS A 91 -3.33 -10.50 -4.58
CA LYS A 91 -4.36 -10.48 -5.60
C LYS A 91 -4.45 -9.10 -6.26
N TYR A 92 -4.13 -8.07 -5.50
CA TYR A 92 -4.09 -6.68 -5.96
C TYR A 92 -2.65 -6.18 -5.91
N PRO A 93 -1.81 -6.54 -6.90
CA PRO A 93 -0.37 -6.26 -6.83
C PRO A 93 -0.01 -4.78 -6.93
N THR A 94 -0.91 -3.93 -7.42
CA THR A 94 -0.72 -2.49 -7.44
C THR A 94 -1.98 -1.76 -6.96
N TYR A 95 -1.83 -0.46 -6.66
CA TYR A 95 -2.98 0.36 -6.27
C TYR A 95 -4.03 0.46 -7.38
N VAL A 96 -3.63 0.27 -8.63
CA VAL A 96 -4.57 0.33 -9.78
C VAL A 96 -5.64 -0.75 -9.65
N GLU A 97 -5.25 -2.00 -9.46
CA GLU A 97 -6.18 -3.11 -9.27
C GLU A 97 -6.92 -2.97 -7.95
N GLY A 98 -6.23 -2.53 -6.89
CA GLY A 98 -6.81 -2.38 -5.56
C GLY A 98 -7.94 -1.36 -5.53
N LEU A 99 -7.72 -0.19 -6.10
CA LEU A 99 -8.75 0.86 -6.16
C LEU A 99 -9.95 0.42 -7.02
N PHE A 100 -9.69 -0.22 -8.15
CA PHE A 100 -10.76 -0.73 -9.01
C PHE A 100 -11.63 -1.74 -8.25
N GLY A 101 -11.01 -2.63 -7.48
CA GLY A 101 -11.71 -3.61 -6.67
C GLY A 101 -12.61 -3.00 -5.61
N LEU A 102 -12.25 -1.84 -5.05
CA LEU A 102 -13.04 -1.15 -4.04
C LEU A 102 -14.29 -0.47 -4.60
N LEU A 103 -14.36 -0.26 -5.92
CA LEU A 103 -15.52 0.39 -6.56
C LEU A 103 -16.70 -0.57 -6.80
N ARG A 104 -16.55 -1.83 -6.50
CA ARG A 104 -17.59 -2.84 -6.70
C ARG A 104 -18.64 -2.81 -5.59
#